data_0d4fa1ea51fe4785932ac3cc270ffb45
#
_entry.id   0d4fa1ea51fe4785932ac3cc270ffb45
#
_cell.length_a   1.000
_cell.length_b   1.000
_cell.length_c   1.000
_cell.angle_alpha   90.00
_cell.angle_beta   90.00
_cell.angle_gamma   90.00
#
_symmetry.space_group_name_H-M   'P 1'
#
loop_
_entity.id
_entity.type
_entity.pdbx_description
1 polymer ?
#
loop_
_entity_poly.entity_id
_entity_poly.type
_entity_poly.pdbx_seq_one_letter_code
_entity_poly.pdbx_strand_id
1 'polypeptide(L)'
;CRRGARVSETVRAGCCGNVPDDVCPNATDPANTASNGPAVLTPETLKSYRGECGITRSRTAVPAPYDLVILSSFGGPEGQEDVIPFLRNVTAGRGIPDERLEEVATHYRANGGISPINEQNRALLVALREVMQERGPHIPIVWANRNWKPYVTDVVQQAYEEGHRNILVLATSAYPGYSSCRQYREDYGVALEKLGLQDRMRIDKIRQFFDAPGFVEAFTEGLENGLKQVRNTVAERIADGTAAAGNGRIRIMFCTHSVPTSAANEAGPRGIDYEGGSAYVEKHLQVARAILAKIREQDESLLDSTDWELVYQSRSGSPSTPWLEPDINDAIDKIAGDVDGIVMVPLGFVSDHMEVLWDLDTEAMETCRNHGIVAVRTPTPGVHPAYVESLRRLIAERMAEPAESGHDRRESVFGESISGELGWFDECDPDCCKPLRGQEKPVIAEYTPKKTCACCHERV
;
A
#
# COMPACT_ATOMS: atom_id res chain seq x y z
N CYS A 1 -45.48 42.87 19.26
CA CYS A 1 -45.78 43.47 17.94
C CYS A 1 -44.61 43.44 17.01
N ARG A 2 -44.75 42.61 15.97
CA ARG A 2 -44.27 42.78 14.56
C ARG A 2 -42.89 43.39 14.31
N ARG A 3 -41.92 42.61 13.81
CA ARG A 3 -41.58 42.52 12.38
C ARG A 3 -40.59 41.37 12.18
N GLY A 4 -41.03 40.35 11.45
CA GLY A 4 -40.15 39.34 10.91
C GLY A 4 -39.28 39.94 9.82
N ALA A 5 -38.01 39.85 9.94
CA ALA A 5 -37.11 40.09 8.84
C ALA A 5 -37.16 38.85 7.92
N ARG A 6 -37.65 39.01 6.72
CA ARG A 6 -37.47 38.06 5.61
C ARG A 6 -35.97 38.06 5.31
N VAL A 7 -35.28 37.00 5.65
CA VAL A 7 -33.96 36.71 5.10
C VAL A 7 -34.19 36.42 3.61
N SER A 8 -33.63 37.25 2.76
CA SER A 8 -33.88 37.26 1.32
C SER A 8 -33.38 35.92 0.71
N GLU A 9 -34.20 35.36 -0.20
CA GLU A 9 -33.87 34.17 -1.00
C GLU A 9 -32.54 34.29 -1.78
N THR A 10 -31.95 35.47 -1.85
CA THR A 10 -30.68 35.74 -2.56
C THR A 10 -29.45 35.19 -1.83
N VAL A 11 -29.53 34.87 -0.53
CA VAL A 11 -28.38 34.29 0.19
C VAL A 11 -28.33 32.74 0.06
N ARG A 12 -29.46 32.13 -0.32
CA ARG A 12 -29.51 30.68 -0.55
C ARG A 12 -28.87 30.24 -1.87
N ALA A 13 -28.85 31.11 -2.88
CA ALA A 13 -28.33 30.79 -4.20
C ALA A 13 -26.78 30.83 -4.29
N GLY A 14 -26.08 31.41 -3.30
CA GLY A 14 -24.64 31.59 -3.34
C GLY A 14 -23.81 30.42 -2.79
N CYS A 15 -24.41 29.54 -1.96
CA CYS A 15 -23.66 28.45 -1.33
C CYS A 15 -23.90 27.07 -1.98
N CYS A 16 -24.96 26.90 -2.78
CA CYS A 16 -25.29 25.61 -3.41
C CYS A 16 -25.88 25.79 -4.82
N GLY A 17 -25.62 26.90 -5.49
CA GLY A 17 -26.14 27.17 -6.84
C GLY A 17 -25.57 26.17 -7.85
N ASN A 18 -26.42 25.26 -8.36
CA ASN A 18 -26.19 24.22 -9.36
C ASN A 18 -25.69 22.83 -8.90
N VAL A 19 -25.65 22.55 -7.61
CA VAL A 19 -25.44 21.16 -7.14
C VAL A 19 -26.81 20.55 -6.87
N PRO A 20 -27.18 19.40 -7.47
CA PRO A 20 -28.38 18.66 -7.13
C PRO A 20 -28.50 18.43 -5.62
N ASP A 21 -29.73 18.55 -5.07
CA ASP A 21 -29.97 18.42 -3.61
C ASP A 21 -29.52 17.07 -3.02
N ASP A 22 -29.37 16.04 -3.86
CA ASP A 22 -28.86 14.71 -3.56
C ASP A 22 -27.32 14.64 -3.45
N VAL A 23 -26.61 15.67 -3.89
CA VAL A 23 -25.13 15.75 -3.83
C VAL A 23 -24.65 16.57 -2.63
N CYS A 24 -25.50 17.37 -2.02
CA CYS A 24 -25.20 18.07 -0.77
C CYS A 24 -25.73 17.21 0.40
N PRO A 25 -24.91 16.42 1.11
CA PRO A 25 -25.43 15.57 2.17
C PRO A 25 -26.04 16.44 3.28
N ASN A 26 -27.37 16.30 3.47
CA ASN A 26 -28.00 16.78 4.68
C ASN A 26 -27.36 16.07 5.87
N ALA A 27 -26.71 16.80 6.74
CA ALA A 27 -26.00 16.28 7.90
C ALA A 27 -26.91 15.60 8.95
N THR A 28 -28.19 15.42 8.64
CA THR A 28 -29.21 14.94 9.58
C THR A 28 -29.92 13.65 9.17
N ASP A 29 -29.62 13.07 8.00
CA ASP A 29 -30.27 11.82 7.57
C ASP A 29 -29.26 10.68 7.47
N PRO A 30 -29.18 9.81 8.48
CA PRO A 30 -28.28 8.64 8.42
C PRO A 30 -28.69 7.60 7.35
N ALA A 31 -29.91 7.68 6.79
CA ALA A 31 -30.34 6.78 5.72
C ALA A 31 -29.78 7.17 4.34
N ASN A 32 -29.36 8.43 4.17
CA ASN A 32 -28.86 8.95 2.89
C ASN A 32 -27.36 8.72 2.67
N THR A 33 -26.67 8.15 3.65
CA THR A 33 -25.23 7.87 3.55
C THR A 33 -24.91 6.51 2.90
N ALA A 34 -25.89 5.66 2.68
CA ALA A 34 -25.65 4.26 2.32
C ALA A 34 -26.00 3.86 0.88
N SER A 35 -26.78 4.63 0.11
CA SER A 35 -27.32 4.08 -1.15
C SER A 35 -27.38 4.97 -2.39
N ASN A 36 -27.17 6.28 -2.31
CA ASN A 36 -27.40 7.18 -3.46
C ASN A 36 -26.32 8.27 -3.67
N GLY A 37 -25.06 8.01 -3.36
CA GLY A 37 -23.98 8.84 -3.89
C GLY A 37 -23.83 8.58 -5.40
N PRO A 38 -23.42 9.57 -6.23
CA PRO A 38 -23.16 9.33 -7.63
C PRO A 38 -22.18 8.16 -7.75
N ALA A 39 -22.57 7.15 -8.51
CA ALA A 39 -21.85 5.88 -8.64
C ALA A 39 -20.43 6.04 -9.20
N VAL A 40 -20.09 7.19 -9.77
CA VAL A 40 -18.78 7.53 -10.33
C VAL A 40 -18.44 8.98 -10.01
N LEU A 41 -17.44 9.19 -9.16
CA LEU A 41 -16.83 10.51 -8.99
C LEU A 41 -15.77 10.71 -10.08
N THR A 42 -16.13 11.35 -11.18
CA THR A 42 -15.17 11.75 -12.20
C THR A 42 -14.28 12.90 -11.70
N PRO A 43 -13.09 13.11 -12.25
CA PRO A 43 -12.24 14.26 -11.92
C PRO A 43 -12.95 15.61 -12.10
N GLU A 44 -13.91 15.70 -13.03
CA GLU A 44 -14.71 16.90 -13.26
C GLU A 44 -15.78 17.08 -12.18
N THR A 45 -16.44 16.00 -11.75
CA THR A 45 -17.38 16.02 -10.63
C THR A 45 -16.67 16.42 -9.33
N LEU A 46 -15.44 15.98 -9.12
CA LEU A 46 -14.60 16.36 -7.97
C LEU A 46 -14.17 17.83 -8.03
N LYS A 47 -13.89 18.37 -9.21
CA LYS A 47 -13.55 19.80 -9.39
C LYS A 47 -14.75 20.71 -9.09
N SER A 48 -15.97 20.31 -9.48
CA SER A 48 -17.18 21.06 -9.15
C SER A 48 -17.50 21.03 -7.65
N TYR A 49 -17.18 19.93 -6.99
CA TYR A 49 -17.35 19.77 -5.53
C TYR A 49 -16.46 20.71 -4.72
N ARG A 50 -15.30 21.13 -5.24
CA ARG A 50 -14.32 21.96 -4.55
C ARG A 50 -14.70 23.45 -4.49
N GLY A 51 -15.47 23.92 -5.45
CA GLY A 51 -15.67 25.36 -5.64
C GLY A 51 -16.77 26.00 -4.80
N GLU A 52 -17.80 25.27 -4.43
CA GLU A 52 -19.07 25.90 -4.09
C GLU A 52 -19.56 25.70 -2.65
N CYS A 53 -19.14 24.63 -1.94
CA CYS A 53 -19.63 24.36 -0.59
C CYS A 53 -18.65 24.61 0.56
N GLY A 54 -17.40 24.99 0.31
CA GLY A 54 -16.38 25.14 1.37
C GLY A 54 -16.09 23.84 2.16
N ILE A 55 -16.66 22.72 1.77
CA ILE A 55 -16.37 21.41 2.33
C ILE A 55 -15.15 20.89 1.59
N THR A 56 -13.98 21.24 2.10
CA THR A 56 -12.76 20.58 1.67
C THR A 56 -12.83 19.13 2.16
N ARG A 57 -13.04 18.21 1.24
CA ARG A 57 -12.80 16.78 1.47
C ARG A 57 -11.30 16.46 1.43
N SER A 58 -10.47 17.44 1.77
CA SER A 58 -9.04 17.24 1.90
C SER A 58 -8.79 16.25 3.02
N ARG A 59 -8.24 15.10 2.67
CA ARG A 59 -7.75 14.08 3.59
C ARG A 59 -6.23 14.20 3.74
N THR A 60 -5.68 15.30 3.26
CA THR A 60 -4.30 15.68 3.51
C THR A 60 -4.23 16.33 4.87
N ALA A 61 -3.48 15.72 5.76
CA ALA A 61 -3.26 16.28 7.08
C ALA A 61 -2.31 17.48 7.01
N VAL A 62 -2.56 18.44 7.88
CA VAL A 62 -1.65 19.58 8.06
C VAL A 62 -0.31 19.05 8.59
N PRO A 63 0.84 19.48 8.05
CA PRO A 63 2.14 19.14 8.60
C PRO A 63 2.21 19.41 10.11
N ALA A 64 2.90 18.53 10.83
CA ALA A 64 3.00 18.63 12.30
C ALA A 64 4.45 18.41 12.75
N PRO A 65 4.83 18.99 13.91
CA PRO A 65 6.18 18.83 14.46
C PRO A 65 6.31 17.46 15.15
N TYR A 66 6.56 16.43 14.34
CA TYR A 66 6.86 15.11 14.88
C TYR A 66 8.24 15.08 15.51
N ASP A 67 8.39 14.31 16.59
CA ASP A 67 9.62 14.19 17.36
C ASP A 67 10.27 12.80 17.27
N LEU A 68 9.59 11.84 16.61
CA LEU A 68 10.08 10.50 16.32
C LEU A 68 9.40 9.94 15.07
N VAL A 69 10.17 9.20 14.26
CA VAL A 69 9.61 8.31 13.22
C VAL A 69 9.73 6.86 13.68
N ILE A 70 8.70 6.06 13.44
CA ILE A 70 8.77 4.60 13.60
C ILE A 70 8.64 3.96 12.22
N LEU A 71 9.72 3.31 11.77
CA LEU A 71 9.68 2.38 10.64
C LEU A 71 8.94 1.13 11.11
N SER A 72 7.75 0.88 10.60
CA SER A 72 6.88 -0.20 11.07
C SER A 72 6.76 -1.30 10.04
N SER A 73 7.16 -2.51 10.40
CA SER A 73 7.15 -3.65 9.49
C SER A 73 6.35 -4.84 10.03
N PHE A 74 6.22 -5.87 9.20
CA PHE A 74 5.48 -7.08 9.56
C PHE A 74 6.25 -7.91 10.60
N GLY A 75 7.58 -7.96 10.46
CA GLY A 75 8.46 -8.82 11.26
C GLY A 75 8.52 -10.25 10.75
N GLY A 76 9.54 -10.97 11.20
CA GLY A 76 9.76 -12.36 10.82
C GLY A 76 10.65 -13.08 11.83
N PRO A 77 10.69 -14.43 11.81
CA PRO A 77 11.56 -15.21 12.68
C PRO A 77 13.03 -15.03 12.26
N GLU A 78 13.93 -15.13 13.21
CA GLU A 78 15.39 -14.99 13.04
C GLU A 78 16.15 -16.28 13.38
N GLY A 79 15.45 -17.38 13.62
CA GLY A 79 15.99 -18.69 13.91
C GLY A 79 14.92 -19.77 13.95
N GLN A 80 15.34 -21.03 13.98
CA GLN A 80 14.45 -22.19 13.97
C GLN A 80 13.46 -22.17 15.14
N GLU A 81 13.90 -21.75 16.31
CA GLU A 81 13.12 -21.65 17.55
C GLU A 81 12.03 -20.58 17.48
N ASP A 82 12.21 -19.57 16.62
CA ASP A 82 11.28 -18.45 16.47
C ASP A 82 10.08 -18.79 15.57
N VAL A 83 10.20 -19.79 14.68
CA VAL A 83 9.23 -20.05 13.59
C VAL A 83 7.83 -20.28 14.14
N ILE A 84 7.64 -21.27 15.03
CA ILE A 84 6.31 -21.57 15.56
C ILE A 84 5.75 -20.45 16.44
N PRO A 85 6.52 -19.85 17.37
CA PRO A 85 6.06 -18.66 18.11
C PRO A 85 5.63 -17.51 17.20
N PHE A 86 6.38 -17.22 16.13
CA PHE A 86 6.03 -16.20 15.14
C PHE A 86 4.72 -16.53 14.42
N LEU A 87 4.56 -17.75 13.90
CA LEU A 87 3.35 -18.18 13.20
C LEU A 87 2.12 -18.12 14.11
N ARG A 88 2.25 -18.46 15.39
CA ARG A 88 1.17 -18.28 16.37
C ARG A 88 0.79 -16.82 16.58
N ASN A 89 1.77 -15.90 16.60
CA ASN A 89 1.49 -14.46 16.66
C ASN A 89 0.72 -13.97 15.42
N VAL A 90 1.18 -14.34 14.21
CA VAL A 90 0.55 -13.97 12.94
C VAL A 90 -0.89 -14.48 12.86
N THR A 91 -1.15 -15.67 13.37
CA THR A 91 -2.47 -16.33 13.29
C THR A 91 -3.32 -16.18 14.55
N ALA A 92 -2.88 -15.38 15.51
CA ALA A 92 -3.59 -15.17 16.77
C ALA A 92 -5.06 -14.77 16.56
N GLY A 93 -5.96 -15.47 17.27
CA GLY A 93 -7.41 -15.23 17.18
C GLY A 93 -8.09 -15.82 15.94
N ARG A 94 -7.34 -16.50 15.03
CA ARG A 94 -7.93 -17.12 13.81
C ARG A 94 -8.29 -18.58 13.98
N GLY A 95 -7.93 -19.21 15.10
CA GLY A 95 -8.23 -20.64 15.37
C GLY A 95 -7.53 -21.61 14.40
N ILE A 96 -6.33 -21.29 13.93
CA ILE A 96 -5.55 -22.14 13.05
C ILE A 96 -4.94 -23.29 13.87
N PRO A 97 -5.16 -24.56 13.49
CA PRO A 97 -4.57 -25.71 14.18
C PRO A 97 -3.04 -25.72 14.10
N ASP A 98 -2.37 -26.27 15.12
CA ASP A 98 -0.92 -26.36 15.17
C ASP A 98 -0.35 -27.21 14.00
N GLU A 99 -1.06 -28.21 13.53
CA GLU A 99 -0.67 -29.03 12.36
C GLU A 99 -0.52 -28.17 11.10
N ARG A 100 -1.42 -27.20 10.91
CA ARG A 100 -1.32 -26.27 9.78
C ARG A 100 -0.17 -25.31 9.95
N LEU A 101 0.14 -24.89 11.18
CA LEU A 101 1.33 -24.05 11.44
C LEU A 101 2.62 -24.82 11.15
N GLU A 102 2.68 -26.11 11.47
CA GLU A 102 3.83 -26.97 11.14
C GLU A 102 4.03 -27.14 9.63
N GLU A 103 2.97 -27.25 8.83
CA GLU A 103 3.08 -27.25 7.37
C GLU A 103 3.75 -25.96 6.86
N VAL A 104 3.26 -24.79 7.28
CA VAL A 104 3.84 -23.51 6.90
C VAL A 104 5.26 -23.36 7.44
N ALA A 105 5.54 -23.88 8.63
CA ALA A 105 6.89 -23.82 9.24
C ALA A 105 7.94 -24.56 8.41
N THR A 106 7.56 -25.53 7.57
CA THR A 106 8.50 -26.23 6.67
C THR A 106 9.20 -25.27 5.72
N HIS A 107 8.49 -24.26 5.20
CA HIS A 107 9.03 -23.24 4.30
C HIS A 107 10.11 -22.39 5.01
N TYR A 108 9.83 -21.94 6.25
CA TYR A 108 10.81 -21.21 7.06
C TYR A 108 12.01 -22.09 7.42
N ARG A 109 11.76 -23.34 7.82
CA ARG A 109 12.84 -24.28 8.22
C ARG A 109 13.75 -24.63 7.05
N ALA A 110 13.23 -24.72 5.83
CA ALA A 110 14.03 -24.92 4.62
C ALA A 110 15.02 -23.76 4.40
N ASN A 111 14.69 -22.55 4.87
CA ASN A 111 15.55 -21.37 4.84
C ASN A 111 16.24 -21.10 6.20
N GLY A 112 16.60 -22.13 6.95
CA GLY A 112 17.28 -21.99 8.24
C GLY A 112 16.44 -21.42 9.39
N GLY A 113 15.12 -21.29 9.23
CA GLY A 113 14.21 -20.66 10.19
C GLY A 113 14.20 -19.13 10.14
N ILE A 114 14.82 -18.54 9.12
CA ILE A 114 15.04 -17.09 9.02
C ILE A 114 14.18 -16.52 7.88
N SER A 115 13.44 -15.46 8.18
CA SER A 115 12.85 -14.58 7.15
C SER A 115 13.79 -13.40 6.90
N PRO A 116 14.10 -13.04 5.65
CA PRO A 116 15.03 -11.93 5.37
C PRO A 116 14.46 -10.55 5.75
N ILE A 117 13.16 -10.47 6.04
CA ILE A 117 12.44 -9.21 6.26
C ILE A 117 13.07 -8.34 7.36
N ASN A 118 13.53 -8.94 8.47
CA ASN A 118 14.09 -8.19 9.57
C ASN A 118 15.46 -7.59 9.21
N GLU A 119 16.31 -8.34 8.52
CA GLU A 119 17.61 -7.86 8.04
C GLU A 119 17.42 -6.73 7.03
N GLN A 120 16.53 -6.90 6.07
CA GLN A 120 16.23 -5.86 5.08
C GLN A 120 15.64 -4.59 5.71
N ASN A 121 14.78 -4.72 6.73
CA ASN A 121 14.29 -3.56 7.46
C ASN A 121 15.37 -2.86 8.29
N ARG A 122 16.35 -3.60 8.86
CA ARG A 122 17.53 -2.98 9.50
C ARG A 122 18.38 -2.22 8.47
N ALA A 123 18.60 -2.80 7.29
CA ALA A 123 19.32 -2.13 6.21
C ALA A 123 18.59 -0.87 5.75
N LEU A 124 17.27 -0.94 5.57
CA LEU A 124 16.44 0.22 5.22
C LEU A 124 16.50 1.30 6.31
N LEU A 125 16.44 0.91 7.59
CA LEU A 125 16.59 1.84 8.72
C LEU A 125 17.93 2.59 8.70
N VAL A 126 19.01 1.88 8.39
CA VAL A 126 20.35 2.49 8.26
C VAL A 126 20.37 3.48 7.11
N ALA A 127 19.92 3.08 5.92
CA ALA A 127 19.87 3.94 4.74
C ALA A 127 18.98 5.20 4.96
N LEU A 128 17.84 5.05 5.62
CA LEU A 128 16.97 6.18 5.98
C LEU A 128 17.65 7.12 6.98
N ARG A 129 18.35 6.61 7.99
CA ARG A 129 19.10 7.44 8.94
C ARG A 129 20.17 8.26 8.25
N GLU A 130 20.91 7.66 7.33
CA GLU A 130 21.96 8.33 6.57
C GLU A 130 21.40 9.47 5.72
N VAL A 131 20.37 9.21 4.91
CA VAL A 131 19.77 10.23 4.03
C VAL A 131 19.06 11.32 4.84
N MET A 132 18.42 10.99 5.96
CA MET A 132 17.81 11.97 6.85
C MET A 132 18.86 12.81 7.59
N GLN A 133 19.99 12.24 7.97
CA GLN A 133 21.10 12.99 8.55
C GLN A 133 21.71 13.96 7.54
N GLU A 134 21.83 13.57 6.28
CA GLU A 134 22.39 14.40 5.20
C GLU A 134 21.45 15.52 4.76
N ARG A 135 20.14 15.22 4.60
CA ARG A 135 19.18 16.08 3.90
C ARG A 135 17.96 16.50 4.73
N GLY A 136 17.87 16.04 5.99
CA GLY A 136 16.66 16.21 6.82
C GLY A 136 15.48 15.33 6.36
N PRO A 137 14.40 15.34 7.13
CA PRO A 137 14.27 16.01 8.41
C PRO A 137 15.13 15.38 9.51
N HIS A 138 15.70 16.22 10.38
CA HIS A 138 16.64 15.80 11.43
C HIS A 138 15.90 15.36 12.70
N ILE A 139 15.19 14.23 12.62
CA ILE A 139 14.52 13.60 13.76
C ILE A 139 14.95 12.13 13.89
N PRO A 140 14.90 11.56 15.08
CA PRO A 140 15.25 10.16 15.26
C PRO A 140 14.25 9.24 14.51
N ILE A 141 14.76 8.10 14.06
CA ILE A 141 13.96 7.02 13.51
C ILE A 141 14.33 5.71 14.19
N VAL A 142 13.32 4.96 14.62
CA VAL A 142 13.44 3.64 15.24
C VAL A 142 12.61 2.61 14.44
N TRP A 143 12.77 1.34 14.75
CA TRP A 143 12.09 0.24 14.07
C TRP A 143 11.17 -0.52 15.01
N ALA A 144 9.99 -0.92 14.52
CA ALA A 144 9.04 -1.75 15.22
C ALA A 144 8.40 -2.77 14.29
N ASN A 145 8.03 -3.93 14.83
CA ASN A 145 7.34 -4.99 14.11
C ASN A 145 5.96 -5.28 14.72
N ARG A 146 5.06 -5.72 13.87
CA ARG A 146 3.72 -6.15 14.26
C ARG A 146 3.72 -7.53 14.93
N ASN A 147 4.41 -8.49 14.32
CA ASN A 147 4.28 -9.91 14.67
C ASN A 147 5.53 -10.49 15.33
N TRP A 148 6.61 -9.74 15.43
CA TRP A 148 7.86 -10.16 16.06
C TRP A 148 8.58 -9.00 16.75
N LYS A 149 9.67 -9.29 17.46
CA LYS A 149 10.46 -8.27 18.15
C LYS A 149 11.20 -7.36 17.15
N PRO A 150 11.37 -6.07 17.47
CA PRO A 150 10.77 -5.33 18.60
C PRO A 150 9.29 -5.05 18.35
N TYR A 151 8.42 -5.35 19.30
CA TYR A 151 6.99 -5.19 19.14
C TYR A 151 6.55 -3.72 19.18
N VAL A 152 5.52 -3.36 18.39
CA VAL A 152 4.94 -2.01 18.33
C VAL A 152 4.63 -1.47 19.73
N THR A 153 3.97 -2.26 20.58
CA THR A 153 3.60 -1.81 21.94
C THR A 153 4.81 -1.45 22.79
N ASP A 154 5.88 -2.25 22.72
CA ASP A 154 7.09 -2.02 23.52
C ASP A 154 7.83 -0.77 23.03
N VAL A 155 7.91 -0.57 21.70
CA VAL A 155 8.56 0.62 21.11
C VAL A 155 7.76 1.89 21.41
N VAL A 156 6.43 1.84 21.39
CA VAL A 156 5.57 2.99 21.77
C VAL A 156 5.74 3.33 23.24
N GLN A 157 5.80 2.33 24.13
CA GLN A 157 6.05 2.54 25.54
C GLN A 157 7.43 3.20 25.78
N GLN A 158 8.48 2.65 25.18
CA GLN A 158 9.82 3.21 25.28
C GLN A 158 9.89 4.66 24.77
N ALA A 159 9.31 4.94 23.62
CA ALA A 159 9.24 6.28 23.06
C ALA A 159 8.54 7.27 24.01
N TYR A 160 7.46 6.86 24.67
CA TYR A 160 6.80 7.68 25.66
C TYR A 160 7.69 7.95 26.89
N GLU A 161 8.40 6.94 27.40
CA GLU A 161 9.32 7.04 28.54
C GLU A 161 10.51 7.96 28.21
N GLU A 162 10.98 7.95 26.97
CA GLU A 162 12.06 8.82 26.46
C GLU A 162 11.60 10.27 26.18
N GLY A 163 10.30 10.56 26.34
CA GLY A 163 9.76 11.91 26.22
C GLY A 163 9.13 12.25 24.89
N HIS A 164 9.10 11.32 23.93
CA HIS A 164 8.43 11.55 22.64
C HIS A 164 6.92 11.61 22.78
N ARG A 165 6.27 12.51 22.04
CA ARG A 165 4.83 12.76 22.15
C ARG A 165 4.12 12.83 20.79
N ASN A 166 4.85 13.13 19.73
CA ASN A 166 4.32 13.28 18.38
C ASN A 166 5.06 12.34 17.42
N ILE A 167 4.50 11.17 17.20
CA ILE A 167 5.14 10.10 16.44
C ILE A 167 4.55 10.02 15.03
N LEU A 168 5.41 9.80 14.05
CA LEU A 168 5.03 9.52 12.68
C LEU A 168 5.41 8.09 12.30
N VAL A 169 4.44 7.29 11.86
CA VAL A 169 4.64 5.90 11.46
C VAL A 169 4.83 5.80 9.95
N LEU A 170 5.95 5.22 9.53
CA LEU A 170 6.22 4.77 8.17
C LEU A 170 6.04 3.25 8.10
N ALA A 171 4.89 2.80 7.58
CA ALA A 171 4.65 1.36 7.38
C ALA A 171 5.34 0.87 6.11
N THR A 172 6.03 -0.28 6.18
CA THR A 172 6.69 -0.91 5.03
C THR A 172 5.69 -1.67 4.15
N SER A 173 4.65 -0.95 3.73
CA SER A 173 3.56 -1.47 2.90
C SER A 173 2.95 -0.35 2.06
N ALA A 174 3.02 -0.48 0.74
CA ALA A 174 2.75 0.61 -0.18
C ALA A 174 1.27 0.73 -0.58
N TYR A 175 0.50 -0.35 -0.57
CA TYR A 175 -0.83 -0.42 -1.18
C TYR A 175 -1.98 -0.33 -0.17
N PRO A 176 -3.18 0.14 -0.59
CA PRO A 176 -4.37 0.11 0.26
C PRO A 176 -4.87 -1.31 0.50
N GLY A 177 -5.38 -1.59 1.70
CA GLY A 177 -5.94 -2.88 2.07
C GLY A 177 -6.00 -3.04 3.59
N TYR A 178 -6.71 -4.06 4.06
CA TYR A 178 -6.80 -4.30 5.50
C TYR A 178 -5.41 -4.60 6.11
N SER A 179 -4.74 -5.65 5.64
CA SER A 179 -3.45 -6.09 6.18
C SER A 179 -2.29 -5.14 5.86
N SER A 180 -2.38 -4.44 4.72
CA SER A 180 -1.33 -3.55 4.22
C SER A 180 -1.43 -2.11 4.74
N CYS A 181 -2.63 -1.64 5.15
CA CYS A 181 -2.84 -0.28 5.62
C CYS A 181 -3.56 -0.20 6.97
N ARG A 182 -4.83 -0.67 7.05
CA ARG A 182 -5.65 -0.47 8.23
C ARG A 182 -5.10 -1.18 9.45
N GLN A 183 -4.62 -2.39 9.30
CA GLN A 183 -4.12 -3.17 10.41
C GLN A 183 -2.89 -2.53 11.08
N TYR A 184 -2.03 -1.82 10.33
CA TYR A 184 -0.99 -0.98 10.94
C TYR A 184 -1.58 0.15 11.78
N ARG A 185 -2.66 0.78 11.32
CA ARG A 185 -3.36 1.82 12.10
C ARG A 185 -3.99 1.27 13.37
N GLU A 186 -4.54 0.06 13.32
CA GLU A 186 -5.10 -0.66 14.47
C GLU A 186 -4.02 -1.04 15.50
N ASP A 187 -2.86 -1.51 15.05
CA ASP A 187 -1.77 -1.91 15.95
C ASP A 187 -1.34 -0.74 16.87
N TYR A 188 -1.22 0.47 16.32
CA TYR A 188 -0.88 1.66 17.10
C TYR A 188 -2.05 2.17 17.93
N GLY A 189 -3.28 2.12 17.43
CA GLY A 189 -4.47 2.45 18.21
C GLY A 189 -4.63 1.54 19.43
N VAL A 190 -4.46 0.24 19.24
CA VAL A 190 -4.47 -0.77 20.32
C VAL A 190 -3.31 -0.57 21.28
N ALA A 191 -2.11 -0.22 20.79
CA ALA A 191 -0.98 0.06 21.67
C ALA A 191 -1.25 1.27 22.57
N LEU A 192 -1.77 2.36 22.02
CA LEU A 192 -2.16 3.55 22.79
C LEU A 192 -3.20 3.21 23.86
N GLU A 193 -4.25 2.47 23.49
CA GLU A 193 -5.31 2.05 24.44
C GLU A 193 -4.73 1.17 25.56
N LYS A 194 -3.96 0.15 25.21
CA LYS A 194 -3.35 -0.78 26.16
C LYS A 194 -2.42 -0.09 27.16
N LEU A 195 -1.73 0.97 26.73
CA LEU A 195 -0.80 1.74 27.55
C LEU A 195 -1.47 2.93 28.25
N GLY A 196 -2.76 3.23 27.97
CA GLY A 196 -3.45 4.40 28.51
C GLY A 196 -2.88 5.74 28.03
N LEU A 197 -2.43 5.80 26.76
CA LEU A 197 -1.74 6.94 26.18
C LEU A 197 -2.55 7.72 25.14
N GLN A 198 -3.84 7.40 24.93
CA GLN A 198 -4.68 7.98 23.85
C GLN A 198 -4.73 9.51 23.88
N ASP A 199 -4.80 10.11 25.11
CA ASP A 199 -4.86 11.57 25.30
C ASP A 199 -3.48 12.19 25.60
N ARG A 200 -2.42 11.40 25.58
CA ARG A 200 -1.07 11.78 26.02
C ARG A 200 -0.01 11.70 24.94
N MET A 201 -0.31 11.01 23.84
CA MET A 201 0.60 10.81 22.71
C MET A 201 -0.20 10.87 21.41
N ARG A 202 0.31 11.60 20.45
CA ARG A 202 -0.21 11.62 19.08
C ARG A 202 0.62 10.68 18.22
N ILE A 203 -0.04 9.78 17.50
CA ILE A 203 0.60 8.92 16.50
C ILE A 203 -0.16 9.06 15.19
N ASP A 204 0.52 9.54 14.16
CA ASP A 204 0.01 9.63 12.80
C ASP A 204 0.74 8.63 11.90
N LYS A 205 0.17 8.34 10.72
CA LYS A 205 0.76 7.43 9.74
C LYS A 205 1.01 8.18 8.43
N ILE A 206 2.13 7.86 7.78
CA ILE A 206 2.39 8.28 6.40
C ILE A 206 1.36 7.62 5.48
N ARG A 207 0.91 8.35 4.46
CA ARG A 207 0.01 7.82 3.42
C ARG A 207 0.55 6.57 2.73
N GLN A 208 -0.30 5.83 2.04
CA GLN A 208 0.16 4.78 1.13
C GLN A 208 0.95 5.42 -0.02
N PHE A 209 2.03 4.75 -0.44
CA PHE A 209 3.05 5.33 -1.31
C PHE A 209 3.35 4.53 -2.58
N PHE A 210 2.39 3.71 -3.03
CA PHE A 210 2.47 2.99 -4.30
C PHE A 210 2.72 3.93 -5.49
N ASP A 211 2.38 5.20 -5.35
CA ASP A 211 2.50 6.27 -6.33
C ASP A 211 3.78 7.11 -6.18
N ALA A 212 4.65 6.79 -5.22
CA ALA A 212 5.89 7.52 -5.00
C ALA A 212 6.88 7.31 -6.16
N PRO A 213 7.49 8.39 -6.71
CA PRO A 213 8.36 8.28 -7.87
C PRO A 213 9.49 7.26 -7.71
N GLY A 214 10.18 7.24 -6.57
CA GLY A 214 11.27 6.30 -6.35
C GLY A 214 10.83 4.87 -6.08
N PHE A 215 9.58 4.64 -5.66
CA PHE A 215 9.00 3.31 -5.58
C PHE A 215 8.82 2.72 -6.99
N VAL A 216 8.25 3.50 -7.90
CA VAL A 216 8.08 3.12 -9.31
C VAL A 216 9.44 2.97 -10.00
N GLU A 217 10.40 3.86 -9.72
CA GLU A 217 11.75 3.82 -10.29
C GLU A 217 12.50 2.54 -9.94
N ALA A 218 12.48 2.12 -8.67
CA ALA A 218 13.15 0.90 -8.24
C ALA A 218 12.65 -0.35 -8.98
N PHE A 219 11.34 -0.45 -9.21
CA PHE A 219 10.78 -1.53 -10.01
C PHE A 219 11.05 -1.38 -11.51
N THR A 220 11.09 -0.15 -12.03
CA THR A 220 11.43 0.10 -13.45
C THR A 220 12.83 -0.40 -13.76
N GLU A 221 13.83 -0.02 -12.96
CA GLU A 221 15.20 -0.47 -13.12
C GLU A 221 15.34 -1.99 -12.97
N GLY A 222 14.66 -2.55 -11.94
CA GLY A 222 14.62 -4.00 -11.72
C GLY A 222 14.06 -4.76 -12.92
N LEU A 223 12.93 -4.31 -13.48
CA LEU A 223 12.30 -4.94 -14.64
C LEU A 223 13.14 -4.78 -15.90
N GLU A 224 13.72 -3.62 -16.14
CA GLU A 224 14.60 -3.37 -17.26
C GLU A 224 15.80 -4.36 -17.28
N ASN A 225 16.45 -4.51 -16.13
CA ASN A 225 17.55 -5.45 -15.96
C ASN A 225 17.11 -6.91 -16.15
N GLY A 226 15.95 -7.27 -15.59
CA GLY A 226 15.35 -8.60 -15.76
C GLY A 226 15.01 -8.92 -17.21
N LEU A 227 14.42 -7.99 -17.95
CA LEU A 227 14.13 -8.14 -19.38
C LEU A 227 15.40 -8.34 -20.21
N LYS A 228 16.44 -7.53 -19.99
CA LYS A 228 17.74 -7.69 -20.67
C LYS A 228 18.34 -9.07 -20.42
N GLN A 229 18.30 -9.55 -19.18
CA GLN A 229 18.82 -10.86 -18.82
C GLN A 229 18.03 -12.00 -19.49
N VAL A 230 16.69 -11.97 -19.38
CA VAL A 230 15.84 -13.02 -19.98
C VAL A 230 16.00 -13.04 -21.50
N ARG A 231 15.98 -11.86 -22.17
CA ARG A 231 16.15 -11.76 -23.64
C ARG A 231 17.46 -12.36 -24.12
N ASN A 232 18.57 -12.07 -23.46
CA ASN A 232 19.87 -12.63 -23.83
C ASN A 232 19.86 -14.16 -23.70
N THR A 233 19.39 -14.70 -22.60
CA THR A 233 19.33 -16.15 -22.38
C THR A 233 18.36 -16.85 -23.36
N VAL A 234 17.20 -16.23 -23.65
CA VAL A 234 16.24 -16.75 -24.64
C VAL A 234 16.84 -16.76 -26.02
N ALA A 235 17.54 -15.69 -26.42
CA ALA A 235 18.20 -15.64 -27.73
C ALA A 235 19.27 -16.75 -27.89
N GLU A 236 20.06 -17.01 -26.84
CA GLU A 236 21.03 -18.12 -26.81
C GLU A 236 20.33 -19.49 -26.97
N ARG A 237 19.23 -19.73 -26.22
CA ARG A 237 18.45 -20.97 -26.31
C ARG A 237 17.74 -21.16 -27.65
N ILE A 238 17.31 -20.10 -28.29
CA ILE A 238 16.77 -20.17 -29.68
C ILE A 238 17.88 -20.57 -30.64
N ALA A 239 19.07 -19.98 -30.52
CA ALA A 239 20.20 -20.26 -31.40
C ALA A 239 20.70 -21.71 -31.30
N ASP A 240 20.66 -22.31 -30.11
CA ASP A 240 21.06 -23.70 -29.87
C ASP A 240 19.92 -24.72 -29.95
N GLY A 241 18.68 -24.27 -30.18
CA GLY A 241 17.49 -25.11 -30.36
C GLY A 241 16.93 -25.68 -29.07
N THR A 242 17.22 -25.10 -27.90
CA THR A 242 16.77 -25.53 -26.57
C THR A 242 15.68 -24.62 -25.95
N ALA A 243 15.20 -23.62 -26.71
CA ALA A 243 14.14 -22.73 -26.25
C ALA A 243 12.81 -23.50 -26.11
N ALA A 244 11.97 -23.09 -25.14
CA ALA A 244 10.72 -23.76 -24.80
C ALA A 244 9.68 -23.67 -25.93
N ALA A 245 9.44 -22.48 -26.47
CA ALA A 245 8.51 -22.21 -27.57
C ALA A 245 9.24 -21.87 -28.89
N GLY A 246 10.46 -21.35 -28.80
CA GLY A 246 11.28 -20.98 -29.95
C GLY A 246 10.79 -19.74 -30.72
N ASN A 247 9.97 -18.90 -30.11
CA ASN A 247 9.34 -17.73 -30.71
C ASN A 247 9.81 -16.37 -30.12
N GLY A 248 10.67 -16.39 -29.09
CA GLY A 248 11.24 -15.22 -28.45
C GLY A 248 10.27 -14.41 -27.59
N ARG A 249 9.05 -14.93 -27.35
CA ARG A 249 8.05 -14.22 -26.55
C ARG A 249 8.40 -14.28 -25.06
N ILE A 250 8.19 -13.14 -24.40
CA ILE A 250 8.42 -12.97 -22.97
C ILE A 250 7.11 -12.54 -22.30
N ARG A 251 6.85 -13.06 -21.10
CA ARG A 251 5.76 -12.63 -20.21
C ARG A 251 6.32 -11.89 -19.00
N ILE A 252 5.82 -10.70 -18.73
CA ILE A 252 6.04 -10.02 -17.45
C ILE A 252 4.90 -10.40 -16.51
N MET A 253 5.22 -10.93 -15.35
CA MET A 253 4.28 -11.25 -14.29
C MET A 253 4.50 -10.30 -13.12
N PHE A 254 3.58 -9.34 -12.93
CA PHE A 254 3.56 -8.51 -11.74
C PHE A 254 2.91 -9.29 -10.61
N CYS A 255 3.68 -9.59 -9.56
CA CYS A 255 3.28 -10.49 -8.49
C CYS A 255 2.85 -9.70 -7.24
N THR A 256 1.74 -10.10 -6.64
CA THR A 256 1.28 -9.54 -5.36
C THR A 256 0.61 -10.62 -4.52
N HIS A 257 0.46 -10.38 -3.21
CA HIS A 257 -0.21 -11.32 -2.32
C HIS A 257 -1.70 -11.45 -2.70
N SER A 258 -2.18 -12.68 -2.88
CA SER A 258 -3.60 -12.94 -3.00
C SER A 258 -4.32 -12.61 -1.69
N VAL A 259 -5.47 -12.01 -1.80
CA VAL A 259 -6.36 -11.75 -0.67
C VAL A 259 -7.76 -12.23 -1.01
N PRO A 260 -8.62 -12.54 -0.01
CA PRO A 260 -10.02 -12.83 -0.29
C PRO A 260 -10.64 -11.71 -1.14
N THR A 261 -11.40 -12.06 -2.17
CA THR A 261 -12.08 -11.09 -3.06
C THR A 261 -12.90 -10.08 -2.26
N SER A 262 -13.57 -10.56 -1.21
CA SER A 262 -14.31 -9.68 -0.29
C SER A 262 -13.41 -8.67 0.44
N ALA A 263 -12.18 -9.05 0.80
CA ALA A 263 -11.22 -8.12 1.43
C ALA A 263 -10.66 -7.11 0.43
N ALA A 264 -10.43 -7.54 -0.82
CA ALA A 264 -10.06 -6.63 -1.90
C ALA A 264 -11.14 -5.57 -2.14
N ASN A 265 -12.41 -5.96 -2.16
CA ASN A 265 -13.54 -5.07 -2.37
C ASN A 265 -13.73 -4.02 -1.27
N GLU A 266 -13.26 -4.30 -0.05
CA GLU A 266 -13.26 -3.34 1.07
C GLU A 266 -12.01 -2.42 1.08
N ALA A 267 -11.05 -2.62 0.16
CA ALA A 267 -9.84 -1.81 0.10
C ALA A 267 -10.13 -0.40 -0.46
N GLY A 268 -9.59 0.62 0.23
CA GLY A 268 -9.74 2.01 -0.17
C GLY A 268 -11.06 2.65 0.26
N PRO A 269 -11.32 3.90 -0.17
CA PRO A 269 -12.57 4.61 0.10
C PRO A 269 -13.76 3.94 -0.59
N ARG A 270 -14.90 3.95 0.08
CA ARG A 270 -16.16 3.44 -0.47
C ARG A 270 -16.77 4.39 -1.50
N GLY A 271 -17.64 3.85 -2.37
CA GLY A 271 -18.38 4.61 -3.37
C GLY A 271 -17.56 5.05 -4.58
N ILE A 272 -16.42 4.42 -4.79
CA ILE A 272 -15.57 4.62 -5.96
C ILE A 272 -15.65 3.36 -6.82
N ASP A 273 -15.92 3.56 -8.11
CA ASP A 273 -15.82 2.49 -9.09
C ASP A 273 -14.37 2.36 -9.56
N TYR A 274 -13.75 1.24 -9.25
CA TYR A 274 -12.39 0.94 -9.63
C TYR A 274 -12.38 0.05 -10.88
N GLU A 275 -11.68 0.46 -11.93
CA GLU A 275 -11.55 -0.30 -13.19
C GLU A 275 -11.07 -1.75 -12.92
N GLY A 276 -10.15 -1.93 -11.95
CA GLY A 276 -9.68 -3.25 -11.51
C GLY A 276 -10.62 -3.98 -10.53
N GLY A 277 -11.85 -3.48 -10.28
CA GLY A 277 -12.83 -4.05 -9.36
C GLY A 277 -12.59 -3.71 -7.89
N SER A 278 -11.41 -3.22 -7.51
CA SER A 278 -11.10 -2.76 -6.15
C SER A 278 -9.90 -1.83 -6.14
N ALA A 279 -9.75 -1.01 -5.07
CA ALA A 279 -8.57 -0.16 -4.94
C ALA A 279 -7.28 -0.99 -4.85
N TYR A 280 -7.33 -2.17 -4.25
CA TYR A 280 -6.16 -3.06 -4.17
C TYR A 280 -5.66 -3.44 -5.56
N VAL A 281 -6.53 -4.00 -6.40
CA VAL A 281 -6.18 -4.42 -7.76
C VAL A 281 -5.84 -3.23 -8.65
N GLU A 282 -6.67 -2.20 -8.63
CA GLU A 282 -6.49 -1.00 -9.47
C GLU A 282 -5.12 -0.34 -9.25
N LYS A 283 -4.69 -0.19 -7.98
CA LYS A 283 -3.43 0.48 -7.69
C LYS A 283 -2.22 -0.34 -8.13
N HIS A 284 -2.27 -1.68 -8.05
CA HIS A 284 -1.24 -2.53 -8.64
C HIS A 284 -1.19 -2.40 -10.17
N LEU A 285 -2.35 -2.42 -10.84
CA LEU A 285 -2.41 -2.23 -12.31
C LEU A 285 -1.90 -0.86 -12.74
N GLN A 286 -2.21 0.21 -11.98
CA GLN A 286 -1.71 1.56 -12.27
C GLN A 286 -0.19 1.63 -12.16
N VAL A 287 0.40 1.05 -11.10
CA VAL A 287 1.86 1.00 -10.93
C VAL A 287 2.52 0.18 -12.05
N ALA A 288 1.97 -0.99 -12.38
CA ALA A 288 2.48 -1.79 -13.50
C ALA A 288 2.48 -1.00 -14.83
N ARG A 289 1.38 -0.31 -15.14
CA ARG A 289 1.29 0.55 -16.33
C ARG A 289 2.31 1.70 -16.30
N ALA A 290 2.54 2.32 -15.13
CA ALA A 290 3.53 3.40 -14.99
C ALA A 290 4.97 2.90 -15.21
N ILE A 291 5.31 1.73 -14.69
CA ILE A 291 6.62 1.07 -14.91
C ILE A 291 6.81 0.80 -16.42
N LEU A 292 5.82 0.20 -17.05
CA LEU A 292 5.88 -0.10 -18.49
C LEU A 292 5.96 1.15 -19.36
N ALA A 293 5.28 2.23 -18.96
CA ALA A 293 5.36 3.52 -19.65
C ALA A 293 6.78 4.10 -19.56
N LYS A 294 7.40 4.06 -18.38
CA LYS A 294 8.80 4.50 -18.20
C LYS A 294 9.79 3.69 -19.04
N ILE A 295 9.65 2.36 -19.07
CA ILE A 295 10.50 1.51 -19.92
C ILE A 295 10.31 1.88 -21.39
N ARG A 296 9.08 2.09 -21.84
CA ARG A 296 8.79 2.49 -23.22
C ARG A 296 9.41 3.83 -23.59
N GLU A 297 9.45 4.78 -22.65
CA GLU A 297 10.10 6.09 -22.85
C GLU A 297 11.64 5.96 -22.92
N GLN A 298 12.23 5.01 -22.19
CA GLN A 298 13.69 4.82 -22.11
C GLN A 298 14.20 3.93 -23.24
N ASP A 299 13.56 2.78 -23.45
CA ASP A 299 13.91 1.78 -24.47
C ASP A 299 12.69 0.91 -24.81
N GLU A 300 11.88 1.34 -25.77
CA GLU A 300 10.68 0.61 -26.21
C GLU A 300 10.99 -0.80 -26.69
N SER A 301 12.20 -1.04 -27.26
CA SER A 301 12.59 -2.36 -27.81
C SER A 301 12.63 -3.46 -26.73
N LEU A 302 12.79 -3.10 -25.48
CA LEU A 302 12.70 -4.05 -24.36
C LEU A 302 11.31 -4.65 -24.19
N LEU A 303 10.27 -4.03 -24.75
CA LEU A 303 8.90 -4.52 -24.70
C LEU A 303 8.44 -5.23 -25.98
N ASP A 304 9.32 -5.38 -26.98
CA ASP A 304 9.01 -6.11 -28.20
C ASP A 304 8.67 -7.58 -27.88
N SER A 305 7.62 -8.11 -28.50
CA SER A 305 7.13 -9.48 -28.24
C SER A 305 6.92 -9.81 -26.77
N THR A 306 6.52 -8.80 -25.97
CA THR A 306 6.33 -8.90 -24.53
C THR A 306 4.89 -8.57 -24.16
N ASP A 307 4.23 -9.48 -23.45
CA ASP A 307 2.93 -9.27 -22.80
C ASP A 307 3.11 -9.22 -21.28
N TRP A 308 2.09 -8.74 -20.56
CA TRP A 308 2.13 -8.69 -19.11
C TRP A 308 0.79 -9.00 -18.48
N GLU A 309 0.82 -9.41 -17.21
CA GLU A 309 -0.36 -9.62 -16.38
C GLU A 309 -0.05 -9.42 -14.90
N LEU A 310 -1.11 -9.14 -14.11
CA LEU A 310 -1.06 -9.15 -12.65
C LEU A 310 -1.42 -10.56 -12.18
N VAL A 311 -0.54 -11.17 -11.39
CA VAL A 311 -0.72 -12.51 -10.83
C VAL A 311 -0.62 -12.48 -9.31
N TYR A 312 -1.11 -13.52 -8.68
CA TYR A 312 -1.23 -13.57 -7.23
C TYR A 312 -0.51 -14.78 -6.66
N GLN A 313 -0.03 -14.64 -5.41
CA GLN A 313 0.66 -15.67 -4.66
C GLN A 313 0.13 -15.80 -3.24
N SER A 314 0.60 -16.81 -2.50
CA SER A 314 0.37 -16.94 -1.05
C SER A 314 -1.09 -17.10 -0.63
N ARG A 315 -1.92 -17.75 -1.44
CA ARG A 315 -3.28 -18.07 -1.05
C ARG A 315 -3.29 -19.01 0.15
N SER A 316 -3.86 -18.56 1.27
CA SER A 316 -3.78 -19.27 2.55
C SER A 316 -5.12 -19.62 3.19
N GLY A 317 -6.24 -19.41 2.51
CA GLY A 317 -7.57 -19.61 3.07
C GLY A 317 -8.25 -20.91 2.67
N SER A 318 -9.49 -21.09 3.17
CA SER A 318 -10.35 -22.20 2.75
C SER A 318 -10.56 -22.19 1.24
N PRO A 319 -10.52 -23.36 0.57
CA PRO A 319 -10.85 -23.48 -0.86
C PRO A 319 -12.25 -22.95 -1.21
N SER A 320 -13.18 -22.90 -0.25
CA SER A 320 -14.54 -22.38 -0.45
C SER A 320 -14.64 -20.85 -0.42
N THR A 321 -13.58 -20.14 -0.01
CA THR A 321 -13.54 -18.67 -0.03
C THR A 321 -12.93 -18.21 -1.34
N PRO A 322 -13.61 -17.36 -2.15
CA PRO A 322 -13.01 -16.77 -3.34
C PRO A 322 -11.83 -15.86 -2.98
N TRP A 323 -10.73 -16.05 -3.67
CA TRP A 323 -9.51 -15.24 -3.58
C TRP A 323 -9.22 -14.60 -4.93
N LEU A 324 -8.34 -13.59 -4.93
CA LEU A 324 -7.88 -12.98 -6.18
C LEU A 324 -7.05 -14.00 -6.99
N GLU A 325 -7.32 -14.06 -8.28
CA GLU A 325 -6.73 -14.98 -9.26
C GLU A 325 -6.26 -14.21 -10.50
N PRO A 326 -5.36 -14.79 -11.36
CA PRO A 326 -4.83 -16.15 -11.29
C PRO A 326 -3.70 -16.31 -10.25
N ASP A 327 -3.54 -17.54 -9.70
CA ASP A 327 -2.29 -17.92 -9.03
C ASP A 327 -1.13 -17.89 -10.02
N ILE A 328 0.08 -17.54 -9.55
CA ILE A 328 1.25 -17.43 -10.42
C ILE A 328 1.60 -18.76 -11.11
N ASN A 329 1.53 -19.89 -10.41
CA ASN A 329 1.85 -21.19 -10.98
C ASN A 329 0.80 -21.60 -12.03
N ASP A 330 -0.49 -21.40 -11.75
CA ASP A 330 -1.57 -21.62 -12.71
C ASP A 330 -1.41 -20.74 -13.97
N ALA A 331 -0.97 -19.50 -13.79
CA ALA A 331 -0.70 -18.58 -14.90
C ALA A 331 0.49 -19.05 -15.75
N ILE A 332 1.57 -19.55 -15.14
CA ILE A 332 2.72 -20.13 -15.83
C ILE A 332 2.30 -21.36 -16.63
N ASP A 333 1.61 -22.30 -15.99
CA ASP A 333 1.13 -23.53 -16.63
C ASP A 333 0.25 -23.24 -17.86
N LYS A 334 -0.60 -22.24 -17.76
CA LYS A 334 -1.51 -21.83 -18.85
C LYS A 334 -0.80 -21.32 -20.10
N ILE A 335 0.36 -20.66 -19.93
CA ILE A 335 1.12 -20.07 -21.04
C ILE A 335 2.34 -20.91 -21.45
N ALA A 336 2.54 -22.06 -20.79
CA ALA A 336 3.62 -22.97 -21.13
C ALA A 336 3.49 -23.41 -22.61
N GLY A 337 4.57 -23.31 -23.37
CA GLY A 337 4.58 -23.53 -24.81
C GLY A 337 4.27 -22.31 -25.68
N ASP A 338 3.78 -21.21 -25.10
CA ASP A 338 3.54 -19.95 -25.82
C ASP A 338 4.67 -18.92 -25.62
N VAL A 339 5.49 -19.08 -24.58
CA VAL A 339 6.56 -18.15 -24.22
C VAL A 339 7.89 -18.87 -23.98
N ASP A 340 8.99 -18.18 -24.23
CA ASP A 340 10.35 -18.66 -23.95
C ASP A 340 10.90 -18.07 -22.64
N GLY A 341 10.35 -16.95 -22.19
CA GLY A 341 10.85 -16.26 -21.01
C GLY A 341 9.76 -15.66 -20.12
N ILE A 342 10.05 -15.58 -18.82
CA ILE A 342 9.22 -14.90 -17.81
C ILE A 342 10.09 -13.99 -16.95
N VAL A 343 9.61 -12.76 -16.72
CA VAL A 343 10.17 -11.85 -15.71
C VAL A 343 9.12 -11.67 -14.62
N MET A 344 9.43 -12.13 -13.42
CA MET A 344 8.58 -11.98 -12.24
C MET A 344 8.95 -10.71 -11.47
N VAL A 345 8.00 -9.81 -11.28
CA VAL A 345 8.18 -8.53 -10.56
C VAL A 345 7.37 -8.59 -9.27
N PRO A 346 8.00 -8.65 -8.09
CA PRO A 346 7.30 -8.75 -6.79
C PRO A 346 6.67 -7.41 -6.38
N LEU A 347 5.75 -6.89 -7.21
CA LEU A 347 5.20 -5.54 -7.16
C LEU A 347 4.49 -5.21 -5.86
N GLY A 348 3.89 -6.21 -5.22
CA GLY A 348 3.15 -6.05 -3.96
C GLY A 348 4.02 -5.89 -2.72
N PHE A 349 5.35 -5.98 -2.84
CA PHE A 349 6.27 -6.11 -1.72
C PHE A 349 7.39 -5.07 -1.77
N VAL A 350 7.74 -4.51 -0.61
CA VAL A 350 8.83 -3.52 -0.50
C VAL A 350 10.15 -4.13 -0.04
N SER A 351 10.10 -5.37 0.47
CA SER A 351 11.25 -6.16 0.92
C SER A 351 10.98 -7.64 0.71
N ASP A 352 12.03 -8.44 0.54
CA ASP A 352 11.90 -9.87 0.49
C ASP A 352 11.51 -10.42 1.88
N HIS A 353 10.68 -11.45 1.87
CA HIS A 353 10.28 -12.25 3.03
C HIS A 353 10.01 -13.69 2.59
N MET A 354 9.64 -14.58 3.51
CA MET A 354 9.52 -16.00 3.15
C MET A 354 8.53 -16.29 2.04
N GLU A 355 7.41 -15.57 1.96
CA GLU A 355 6.43 -15.79 0.87
C GLU A 355 6.99 -15.36 -0.49
N VAL A 356 7.85 -14.33 -0.58
CA VAL A 356 8.54 -13.99 -1.84
C VAL A 356 9.56 -15.08 -2.21
N LEU A 357 10.39 -15.51 -1.25
CA LEU A 357 11.40 -16.54 -1.52
C LEU A 357 10.78 -17.90 -1.84
N TRP A 358 9.73 -18.28 -1.11
CA TRP A 358 9.10 -19.58 -1.31
C TRP A 358 8.26 -19.60 -2.57
N ASP A 359 7.30 -18.69 -2.70
CA ASP A 359 6.34 -18.75 -3.80
C ASP A 359 6.97 -18.38 -5.15
N LEU A 360 7.92 -17.42 -5.18
CA LEU A 360 8.54 -16.96 -6.42
C LEU A 360 9.87 -17.65 -6.70
N ASP A 361 10.85 -17.61 -5.75
CA ASP A 361 12.20 -18.13 -6.01
C ASP A 361 12.27 -19.66 -5.94
N THR A 362 11.29 -20.31 -5.29
CA THR A 362 11.23 -21.77 -5.20
C THR A 362 10.15 -22.33 -6.11
N GLU A 363 8.85 -22.13 -5.81
CA GLU A 363 7.75 -22.79 -6.53
C GLU A 363 7.59 -22.29 -7.97
N ALA A 364 7.45 -20.98 -8.19
CA ALA A 364 7.26 -20.44 -9.54
C ALA A 364 8.50 -20.65 -10.43
N MET A 365 9.71 -20.53 -9.86
CA MET A 365 10.94 -20.87 -10.57
C MET A 365 11.04 -22.36 -10.92
N GLU A 366 10.52 -23.27 -10.06
CA GLU A 366 10.45 -24.68 -10.37
C GLU A 366 9.44 -24.97 -11.47
N THR A 367 8.26 -24.35 -11.43
CA THR A 367 7.24 -24.45 -12.49
C THR A 367 7.82 -24.00 -13.84
N CYS A 368 8.52 -22.86 -13.87
CA CYS A 368 9.22 -22.40 -15.11
C CYS A 368 10.27 -23.40 -15.61
N ARG A 369 11.08 -23.97 -14.70
CA ARG A 369 12.08 -24.98 -15.06
C ARG A 369 11.45 -26.24 -15.66
N ASN A 370 10.34 -26.71 -15.08
CA ASN A 370 9.63 -27.90 -15.56
C ASN A 370 9.09 -27.71 -17.00
N HIS A 371 8.76 -26.47 -17.37
CA HIS A 371 8.34 -26.11 -18.73
C HIS A 371 9.50 -25.66 -19.65
N GLY A 372 10.74 -25.65 -19.17
CA GLY A 372 11.90 -25.19 -19.95
C GLY A 372 11.95 -23.68 -20.18
N ILE A 373 11.11 -22.91 -19.48
CA ILE A 373 11.00 -21.46 -19.61
C ILE A 373 12.18 -20.78 -18.89
N VAL A 374 12.81 -19.80 -19.51
CA VAL A 374 13.80 -18.93 -18.87
C VAL A 374 13.09 -17.98 -17.92
N ALA A 375 13.44 -17.98 -16.65
CA ALA A 375 12.77 -17.11 -15.68
C ALA A 375 13.77 -16.30 -14.84
N VAL A 376 13.38 -15.07 -14.52
CA VAL A 376 14.10 -14.17 -13.61
C VAL A 376 13.09 -13.51 -12.69
N ARG A 377 13.37 -13.47 -11.37
CA ARG A 377 12.67 -12.63 -10.42
C ARG A 377 13.47 -11.35 -10.17
N THR A 378 12.86 -10.18 -10.37
CA THR A 378 13.47 -8.88 -10.12
C THR A 378 13.52 -8.58 -8.60
N PRO A 379 14.47 -7.77 -8.12
CA PRO A 379 14.54 -7.43 -6.71
C PRO A 379 13.30 -6.63 -6.25
N THR A 380 12.96 -6.73 -4.96
CA THR A 380 12.10 -5.77 -4.29
C THR A 380 12.84 -4.44 -4.10
N PRO A 381 12.15 -3.30 -3.83
CA PRO A 381 12.79 -1.99 -3.66
C PRO A 381 13.90 -1.96 -2.60
N GLY A 382 13.72 -2.65 -1.46
CA GLY A 382 14.72 -2.81 -0.42
C GLY A 382 15.39 -1.51 0.00
N VAL A 383 16.66 -1.35 -0.32
CA VAL A 383 17.47 -0.14 -0.06
C VAL A 383 17.81 0.64 -1.34
N HIS A 384 17.05 0.46 -2.40
CA HIS A 384 17.27 1.20 -3.66
C HIS A 384 17.29 2.72 -3.40
N PRO A 385 18.32 3.47 -3.88
CA PRO A 385 18.50 4.88 -3.51
C PRO A 385 17.29 5.78 -3.80
N ALA A 386 16.64 5.60 -4.95
CA ALA A 386 15.46 6.37 -5.31
C ALA A 386 14.27 6.05 -4.37
N TYR A 387 14.11 4.79 -3.96
CA TYR A 387 13.09 4.39 -3.01
C TYR A 387 13.34 4.98 -1.62
N VAL A 388 14.56 4.88 -1.10
CA VAL A 388 14.95 5.48 0.19
C VAL A 388 14.71 7.00 0.19
N GLU A 389 15.10 7.69 -0.88
CA GLU A 389 14.85 9.14 -1.04
C GLU A 389 13.35 9.46 -1.06
N SER A 390 12.53 8.67 -1.76
CA SER A 390 11.08 8.85 -1.75
C SER A 390 10.48 8.67 -0.35
N LEU A 391 10.95 7.69 0.43
CA LEU A 391 10.51 7.51 1.82
C LEU A 391 10.91 8.71 2.69
N ARG A 392 12.12 9.25 2.54
CA ARG A 392 12.57 10.48 3.20
C ARG A 392 11.64 11.66 2.86
N ARG A 393 11.29 11.82 1.58
CA ARG A 393 10.37 12.88 1.12
C ARG A 393 8.97 12.73 1.70
N LEU A 394 8.45 11.51 1.82
CA LEU A 394 7.17 11.24 2.49
C LEU A 394 7.20 11.61 3.98
N ILE A 395 8.33 11.42 4.66
CA ILE A 395 8.51 11.89 6.04
C ILE A 395 8.48 13.42 6.08
N ALA A 396 9.24 14.09 5.20
CA ALA A 396 9.27 15.55 5.10
C ALA A 396 7.90 16.15 4.73
N GLU A 397 7.15 15.49 3.85
CA GLU A 397 5.78 15.83 3.46
C GLU A 397 4.85 15.98 4.68
N ARG A 398 5.02 15.10 5.69
CA ARG A 398 4.22 15.10 6.93
C ARG A 398 4.75 16.03 8.01
N MET A 399 5.95 16.55 7.89
CA MET A 399 6.56 17.44 8.88
C MET A 399 6.29 18.90 8.57
N ALA A 400 6.27 19.75 9.63
CA ALA A 400 6.15 21.21 9.49
C ALA A 400 7.47 21.81 9.03
N GLU A 401 7.92 21.51 7.83
CA GLU A 401 9.08 22.16 7.22
C GLU A 401 8.69 23.46 6.52
N PRO A 402 9.56 24.49 6.51
CA PRO A 402 9.34 25.70 5.71
C PRO A 402 9.17 25.30 4.25
N ALA A 403 8.18 25.87 3.58
CA ALA A 403 8.02 25.69 2.15
C ALA A 403 9.24 26.26 1.43
N GLU A 404 10.04 25.42 0.81
CA GLU A 404 10.90 25.88 -0.26
C GLU A 404 9.98 26.41 -1.36
N SER A 405 10.05 27.72 -1.56
CA SER A 405 9.38 28.51 -2.60
C SER A 405 8.41 27.75 -3.51
N GLY A 406 7.14 27.69 -3.14
CA GLY A 406 6.04 27.52 -4.11
C GLY A 406 5.82 26.13 -4.72
N HIS A 407 6.58 25.10 -4.36
CA HIS A 407 6.38 23.73 -4.84
C HIS A 407 5.51 22.95 -3.87
N ASP A 408 4.53 22.25 -4.41
CA ASP A 408 3.76 21.26 -3.66
C ASP A 408 4.74 20.22 -3.07
N ARG A 409 4.63 19.95 -1.77
CA ARG A 409 5.53 18.99 -1.08
C ARG A 409 5.23 17.55 -1.45
N ARG A 410 4.07 17.31 -2.00
CA ARG A 410 3.58 15.98 -2.34
C ARG A 410 4.00 15.61 -3.75
N GLU A 411 4.46 14.38 -3.90
CA GLU A 411 4.85 13.83 -5.19
C GLU A 411 4.06 12.56 -5.46
N SER A 412 3.56 12.45 -6.69
CA SER A 412 2.86 11.25 -7.18
C SER A 412 3.09 11.09 -8.68
N VAL A 413 3.37 9.88 -9.14
CA VAL A 413 3.46 9.57 -10.58
C VAL A 413 2.10 9.58 -11.28
N PHE A 414 1.00 9.63 -10.52
CA PHE A 414 -0.37 9.61 -11.05
C PHE A 414 -1.07 10.97 -11.01
N GLY A 415 -0.36 12.03 -10.59
CA GLY A 415 -0.96 13.34 -10.42
C GLY A 415 -1.97 13.39 -9.25
N GLU A 416 -3.08 14.13 -9.41
CA GLU A 416 -4.07 14.30 -8.37
C GLU A 416 -4.81 12.99 -8.03
N SER A 417 -4.95 12.72 -6.74
CA SER A 417 -5.75 11.62 -6.22
C SER A 417 -7.26 11.91 -6.35
N ILE A 418 -8.08 10.96 -5.91
CA ILE A 418 -9.55 11.09 -5.83
C ILE A 418 -9.97 12.31 -4.98
N SER A 419 -9.18 12.69 -3.98
CA SER A 419 -9.39 13.92 -3.19
C SER A 419 -8.99 15.19 -3.97
N GLY A 420 -8.38 15.04 -5.15
CA GLY A 420 -7.87 16.10 -6.00
C GLY A 420 -6.55 16.69 -5.47
N GLU A 421 -5.86 15.98 -4.62
CA GLU A 421 -4.53 16.30 -4.12
C GLU A 421 -3.53 15.31 -4.69
N LEU A 422 -2.25 15.69 -4.74
CA LEU A 422 -1.21 14.78 -5.16
C LEU A 422 -1.07 13.61 -4.16
N GLY A 423 -0.99 12.40 -4.67
CA GLY A 423 -0.79 11.21 -3.88
C GLY A 423 -2.03 10.69 -3.14
N TRP A 424 -1.82 9.66 -2.32
CA TRP A 424 -2.87 9.02 -1.54
C TRP A 424 -3.19 9.82 -0.26
N PHE A 425 -4.21 9.38 0.50
CA PHE A 425 -4.69 10.07 1.72
C PHE A 425 -3.74 9.90 2.90
N ASP A 426 -3.56 10.95 3.71
CA ASP A 426 -2.91 10.86 5.02
C ASP A 426 -3.87 10.28 6.06
N GLU A 427 -5.14 10.67 6.00
CA GLU A 427 -6.19 10.23 6.91
C GLU A 427 -7.24 9.45 6.12
N CYS A 428 -7.68 8.33 6.67
CA CYS A 428 -8.66 7.46 6.03
C CYS A 428 -10.04 7.64 6.65
N ASP A 429 -11.09 7.47 5.85
CA ASP A 429 -12.45 7.36 6.38
C ASP A 429 -12.54 6.22 7.40
N PRO A 430 -13.47 6.31 8.37
CA PRO A 430 -13.71 5.24 9.34
C PRO A 430 -13.98 3.88 8.69
N ASP A 431 -14.61 3.90 7.52
CA ASP A 431 -14.99 2.70 6.78
C ASP A 431 -13.91 2.17 5.82
N CYS A 432 -12.79 2.88 5.66
CA CYS A 432 -11.74 2.49 4.75
C CYS A 432 -11.03 1.21 5.19
N CYS A 433 -10.98 0.22 4.32
CA CYS A 433 -10.27 -1.06 4.52
C CYS A 433 -10.71 -1.82 5.79
N LYS A 434 -12.00 -1.86 6.11
CA LYS A 434 -12.50 -2.57 7.31
C LYS A 434 -12.16 -4.06 7.30
N PRO A 435 -11.95 -4.66 8.49
CA PRO A 435 -11.81 -6.10 8.62
C PRO A 435 -13.11 -6.81 8.26
N LEU A 436 -13.02 -7.93 7.57
CA LEU A 436 -14.18 -8.76 7.24
C LEU A 436 -14.74 -9.52 8.44
N ARG A 437 -13.95 -9.69 9.48
CA ARG A 437 -14.26 -10.46 10.69
C ARG A 437 -13.63 -9.80 11.90
N GLY A 438 -14.22 -10.03 13.07
CA GLY A 438 -13.71 -9.54 14.35
C GLY A 438 -14.40 -8.25 14.81
N GLN A 439 -13.99 -7.78 15.98
CA GLN A 439 -14.48 -6.50 16.55
C GLN A 439 -13.68 -5.34 15.94
N GLU A 440 -14.33 -4.19 15.82
CA GLU A 440 -13.66 -2.94 15.52
C GLU A 440 -12.61 -2.64 16.59
N LYS A 441 -11.43 -2.25 16.16
CA LYS A 441 -10.31 -1.88 17.02
C LYS A 441 -10.08 -0.38 16.94
N PRO A 442 -9.55 0.25 18.00
CA PRO A 442 -9.12 1.63 17.92
C PRO A 442 -8.07 1.81 16.81
N VAL A 443 -8.14 2.92 16.10
CA VAL A 443 -7.24 3.24 14.98
C VAL A 443 -6.63 4.62 15.14
N ILE A 444 -5.44 4.80 14.57
CA ILE A 444 -4.83 6.12 14.36
C ILE A 444 -5.15 6.65 12.95
N ALA A 445 -4.86 7.92 12.69
CA ALA A 445 -4.98 8.58 11.38
C ALA A 445 -6.37 8.40 10.74
N GLU A 446 -7.43 8.53 11.55
CA GLU A 446 -8.81 8.51 11.08
C GLU A 446 -9.28 9.91 10.73
N TYR A 447 -9.86 10.05 9.54
CA TYR A 447 -10.41 11.31 9.07
C TYR A 447 -11.66 11.69 9.87
N THR A 448 -11.59 12.82 10.55
CA THR A 448 -12.75 13.45 11.17
C THR A 448 -13.15 14.66 10.32
N PRO A 449 -14.35 14.65 9.70
CA PRO A 449 -14.81 15.80 8.90
C PRO A 449 -14.80 17.06 9.75
N LYS A 450 -13.97 18.05 9.38
CA LYS A 450 -14.05 19.36 10.03
C LYS A 450 -15.33 20.04 9.56
N LYS A 451 -16.23 20.38 10.47
CA LYS A 451 -17.40 21.21 10.18
C LYS A 451 -16.93 22.63 9.89
N THR A 452 -16.65 22.95 8.61
CA THR A 452 -16.11 24.24 8.20
C THR A 452 -17.06 25.06 7.32
N CYS A 453 -18.31 24.62 7.13
CA CYS A 453 -19.29 25.40 6.37
C CYS A 453 -20.11 26.28 7.31
N ALA A 454 -19.97 27.59 7.22
CA ALA A 454 -20.81 28.55 7.93
C ALA A 454 -22.30 28.35 7.67
N CYS A 455 -22.66 27.82 6.48
CA CYS A 455 -24.04 27.51 6.11
C CYS A 455 -24.62 26.29 6.84
N CYS A 456 -23.76 25.43 7.40
CA CYS A 456 -24.21 24.26 8.16
C CYS A 456 -24.32 24.53 9.67
N HIS A 457 -23.85 25.70 10.17
CA HIS A 457 -23.91 26.06 11.60
C HIS A 457 -25.30 26.49 12.08
N GLU A 458 -26.22 26.84 11.16
CA GLU A 458 -27.58 27.28 11.54
C GLU A 458 -28.58 26.11 11.64
N ARG A 459 -28.16 24.85 11.55
CA ARG A 459 -29.04 23.66 11.57
C ARG A 459 -28.67 22.59 12.61
N VAL A 460 -28.03 22.98 13.70
CA VAL A 460 -27.91 22.10 14.87
C VAL A 460 -28.78 22.61 16.00
#